data_9559c666c2fff5a58a18ca7f464de7c0
#
_entry.id   9559c666c2fff5a58a18ca7f464de7c0
#
_cell.length_a   1.000
_cell.length_b   1.000
_cell.length_c   1.000
_cell.angle_alpha   90.00
_cell.angle_beta   90.00
_cell.angle_gamma   90.00
#
_symmetry.space_group_name_H-M   'P 1'
#
loop_
_entity.id
_entity.type
_entity.pdbx_description
1 polymer ?
#
loop_
_entity_poly.entity_id
_entity_poly.type
_entity_poly.pdbx_seq_one_letter_code
_entity_poly.pdbx_strand_id
1 'polypeptide(L)'
;RCKAKGDAQSIETLKETYLEAADKSIDYYRDLSHQLYGRDIPYVLLMHIGALDAEMLPRLLDLYKSRGFEFVTLQQVESDEFYRSSTDLRLPAAPDMLEGVAGERHIPMPSQPQLSVEPESLCK
;
A
#
# COMPACT_ATOMS: atom_id res chain seq x y z
N ARG A 1 4.28 21.62 7.89
CA ARG A 1 5.46 22.50 7.70
C ARG A 1 5.38 23.28 6.39
N CYS A 2 5.24 22.66 5.20
CA CYS A 2 5.15 23.35 3.91
C CYS A 2 4.05 24.42 3.89
N LYS A 3 2.81 24.08 4.33
CA LYS A 3 1.71 25.04 4.42
C LYS A 3 2.06 26.26 5.30
N ALA A 4 2.68 26.02 6.43
CA ALA A 4 3.08 27.10 7.35
C ALA A 4 4.15 28.03 6.76
N LYS A 5 4.95 27.53 5.82
CA LYS A 5 5.99 28.30 5.11
C LYS A 5 5.51 28.91 3.79
N GLY A 6 4.28 28.60 3.35
CA GLY A 6 3.76 29.04 2.06
C GLY A 6 4.48 28.41 0.86
N ASP A 7 5.16 27.26 1.06
CA ASP A 7 5.94 26.58 0.04
C ASP A 7 5.04 25.70 -0.84
N ALA A 8 4.41 26.34 -1.83
CA ALA A 8 3.49 25.68 -2.76
C ALA A 8 4.21 24.63 -3.63
N GLN A 9 5.46 24.87 -4.03
CA GLN A 9 6.21 23.95 -4.87
C GLN A 9 6.49 22.63 -4.13
N SER A 10 6.94 22.71 -2.88
CA SER A 10 7.16 21.52 -2.07
C SER A 10 5.86 20.76 -1.76
N ILE A 11 4.72 21.47 -1.66
CA ILE A 11 3.41 20.83 -1.49
C ILE A 11 3.05 20.01 -2.74
N GLU A 12 3.22 20.53 -3.93
CA GLU A 12 2.93 19.78 -5.17
C GLU A 12 3.90 18.62 -5.35
N THR A 13 5.19 18.80 -5.09
CA THR A 13 6.16 17.70 -5.11
C THR A 13 5.77 16.59 -4.11
N LEU A 14 5.30 16.94 -2.92
CA LEU A 14 4.83 15.97 -1.92
C LEU A 14 3.62 15.16 -2.43
N LYS A 15 2.68 15.81 -3.12
CA LYS A 15 1.52 15.14 -3.71
C LYS A 15 1.90 14.18 -4.84
N GLU A 16 2.85 14.59 -5.69
CA GLU A 16 3.39 13.73 -6.75
C GLU A 16 4.12 12.53 -6.15
N THR A 17 4.97 12.74 -5.16
CA THR A 17 5.69 11.67 -4.45
C THR A 17 4.74 10.72 -3.74
N TYR A 18 3.62 11.22 -3.20
CA TYR A 18 2.58 10.38 -2.58
C TYR A 18 1.98 9.37 -3.59
N LEU A 19 1.65 9.84 -4.80
CA LEU A 19 1.12 8.96 -5.84
C LEU A 19 2.20 8.02 -6.40
N GLU A 20 3.44 8.49 -6.54
CA GLU A 20 4.57 7.66 -6.93
C GLU A 20 4.79 6.51 -5.94
N ALA A 21 4.72 6.80 -4.65
CA ALA A 21 4.85 5.79 -3.60
C ALA A 21 3.73 4.74 -3.70
N ALA A 22 2.49 5.18 -3.90
CA ALA A 22 1.35 4.28 -4.06
C ALA A 22 1.51 3.41 -5.32
N ASP A 23 1.89 3.98 -6.45
CA ASP A 23 2.06 3.26 -7.71
C ASP A 23 3.15 2.18 -7.61
N LYS A 24 4.30 2.54 -7.06
CA LYS A 24 5.41 1.60 -6.84
C LYS A 24 5.08 0.51 -5.82
N SER A 25 4.27 0.84 -4.81
CA SER A 25 3.79 -0.14 -3.84
C SER A 25 2.86 -1.17 -4.48
N ILE A 26 2.06 -0.78 -5.48
CA ILE A 26 1.23 -1.72 -6.25
C ILE A 26 2.12 -2.80 -6.89
N ASP A 27 3.16 -2.41 -7.59
CA ASP A 27 4.06 -3.37 -8.25
C ASP A 27 4.75 -4.26 -7.22
N TYR A 28 5.28 -3.68 -6.15
CA TYR A 28 5.93 -4.43 -5.08
C TYR A 28 5.03 -5.50 -4.47
N TYR A 29 3.80 -5.16 -4.09
CA TYR A 29 2.89 -6.11 -3.46
C TYR A 29 2.31 -7.12 -4.44
N ARG A 30 2.10 -6.77 -5.70
CA ARG A 30 1.73 -7.72 -6.74
C ARG A 30 2.83 -8.75 -6.99
N ASP A 31 4.06 -8.30 -7.15
CA ASP A 31 5.21 -9.19 -7.33
C ASP A 31 5.33 -10.16 -6.15
N LEU A 32 5.23 -9.66 -4.93
CA LEU A 32 5.30 -10.49 -3.73
C LEU A 32 4.12 -11.47 -3.64
N SER A 33 2.91 -11.04 -3.94
CA SER A 33 1.72 -11.89 -3.99
C SER A 33 1.87 -13.01 -5.00
N HIS A 34 2.35 -12.70 -6.21
CA HIS A 34 2.61 -13.69 -7.26
C HIS A 34 3.72 -14.67 -6.90
N GLN A 35 4.78 -14.23 -6.24
CA GLN A 35 5.84 -15.12 -5.75
C GLN A 35 5.33 -16.09 -4.68
N LEU A 36 4.44 -15.66 -3.81
CA LEU A 36 3.95 -16.44 -2.68
C LEU A 36 2.76 -17.36 -3.05
N TYR A 37 1.86 -16.87 -3.90
CA TYR A 37 0.56 -17.47 -4.17
C TYR A 37 0.27 -17.75 -5.66
N GLY A 38 1.12 -17.28 -6.58
CA GLY A 38 0.91 -17.39 -8.02
C GLY A 38 -0.25 -16.54 -8.56
N ARG A 39 -0.79 -15.64 -7.75
CA ARG A 39 -1.94 -14.77 -8.09
C ARG A 39 -1.91 -13.49 -7.29
N ASP A 40 -2.69 -12.51 -7.71
CA ASP A 40 -3.07 -11.40 -6.83
C ASP A 40 -3.98 -11.92 -5.71
N ILE A 41 -3.68 -11.55 -4.47
CA ILE A 41 -4.63 -11.66 -3.36
C ILE A 41 -5.47 -10.38 -3.31
N PRO A 42 -6.64 -10.36 -2.66
CA PRO A 42 -7.29 -9.09 -2.31
C PRO A 42 -6.41 -8.30 -1.34
N TYR A 43 -6.19 -7.02 -1.63
CA TYR A 43 -5.34 -6.16 -0.79
C TYR A 43 -6.19 -5.27 0.10
N VAL A 44 -5.77 -5.08 1.35
CA VAL A 44 -6.37 -4.11 2.26
C VAL A 44 -5.50 -2.85 2.30
N LEU A 45 -6.07 -1.72 1.91
CA LEU A 45 -5.42 -0.42 2.03
C LEU A 45 -5.73 0.18 3.39
N LEU A 46 -4.76 0.17 4.30
CA LEU A 46 -4.85 0.88 5.56
C LEU A 46 -4.35 2.32 5.38
N MET A 47 -5.17 3.28 5.72
CA MET A 47 -4.81 4.69 5.63
C MET A 47 -4.93 5.37 7.00
N HIS A 48 -4.02 6.30 7.27
CA HIS A 48 -4.15 7.18 8.41
C HIS A 48 -5.07 8.37 8.07
N ILE A 49 -5.69 8.96 9.09
CA ILE A 49 -6.51 10.15 8.92
C ILE A 49 -5.59 11.37 8.98
N GLY A 50 -5.28 11.93 7.81
CA GLY A 50 -4.43 13.09 7.65
C GLY A 50 -4.99 14.07 6.61
N ALA A 51 -4.57 15.33 6.68
CA ALA A 51 -5.03 16.35 5.74
C ALA A 51 -4.57 16.06 4.30
N LEU A 52 -3.36 15.52 4.13
CA LEU A 52 -2.83 15.12 2.84
C LEU A 52 -3.60 13.91 2.29
N ASP A 53 -3.86 12.91 3.13
CA ASP A 53 -4.60 11.71 2.73
C ASP A 53 -6.01 12.07 2.27
N ALA A 54 -6.71 12.94 3.01
CA ALA A 54 -8.04 13.41 2.63
C ALA A 54 -8.02 14.17 1.29
N GLU A 55 -7.01 15.00 1.04
CA GLU A 55 -6.87 15.74 -0.22
C GLU A 55 -6.51 14.82 -1.39
N MET A 56 -5.67 13.81 -1.14
CA MET A 56 -5.17 12.91 -2.19
C MET A 56 -6.07 11.72 -2.47
N LEU A 57 -7.00 11.38 -1.59
CA LEU A 57 -7.85 10.20 -1.71
C LEU A 57 -8.52 10.05 -3.08
N PRO A 58 -9.14 11.07 -3.70
CA PRO A 58 -9.73 10.91 -5.03
C PRO A 58 -8.71 10.49 -6.10
N ARG A 59 -7.53 11.13 -6.11
CA ARG A 59 -6.45 10.80 -7.06
C ARG A 59 -5.87 9.42 -6.81
N LEU A 60 -5.77 9.01 -5.54
CA LEU A 60 -5.32 7.69 -5.15
C LEU A 60 -6.29 6.59 -5.63
N LEU A 61 -7.59 6.80 -5.44
CA LEU A 61 -8.61 5.86 -5.94
C LEU A 61 -8.61 5.76 -7.47
N ASP A 62 -8.41 6.87 -8.17
CA ASP A 62 -8.30 6.86 -9.63
C ASP A 62 -7.02 6.13 -10.10
N LEU A 63 -5.91 6.28 -9.39
CA LEU A 63 -4.69 5.51 -9.63
C LEU A 63 -4.96 4.01 -9.50
N TYR A 64 -5.56 3.55 -8.40
CA TYR A 64 -5.88 2.13 -8.22
C TYR A 64 -6.80 1.60 -9.32
N LYS A 65 -7.84 2.34 -9.70
CA LYS A 65 -8.71 1.96 -10.83
C LYS A 65 -7.93 1.84 -12.13
N SER A 66 -7.05 2.80 -12.43
CA SER A 66 -6.22 2.77 -13.64
C SER A 66 -5.27 1.58 -13.68
N ARG A 67 -4.86 1.08 -12.50
CA ARG A 67 -4.04 -0.12 -12.34
C ARG A 67 -4.86 -1.41 -12.28
N GLY A 68 -6.17 -1.34 -12.56
CA GLY A 68 -7.07 -2.49 -12.67
C GLY A 68 -7.61 -3.02 -11.35
N PHE A 69 -7.59 -2.22 -10.28
CA PHE A 69 -8.21 -2.60 -9.02
C PHE A 69 -9.72 -2.34 -9.04
N GLU A 70 -10.46 -3.26 -8.45
CA GLU A 70 -11.86 -3.10 -8.08
C GLU A 70 -11.98 -2.92 -6.57
N PHE A 71 -12.82 -1.97 -6.13
CA PHE A 71 -13.07 -1.76 -4.71
C PHE A 71 -14.20 -2.64 -4.25
N VAL A 72 -13.94 -3.41 -3.22
CA VAL A 72 -14.87 -4.35 -2.61
C VAL A 72 -14.99 -4.08 -1.10
N THR A 73 -15.93 -4.71 -0.45
CA THR A 73 -16.08 -4.59 1.01
C THR A 73 -14.98 -5.38 1.73
N LEU A 74 -14.63 -4.98 2.95
CA LEU A 74 -13.69 -5.73 3.79
C LEU A 74 -14.14 -7.18 3.98
N GLN A 75 -15.43 -7.41 4.18
CA GLN A 75 -15.99 -8.75 4.32
C GLN A 75 -15.72 -9.64 3.08
N GLN A 76 -15.78 -9.06 1.87
CA GLN A 76 -15.43 -9.79 0.65
C GLN A 76 -13.93 -10.13 0.61
N VAL A 77 -13.08 -9.19 1.01
CA VAL A 77 -11.63 -9.40 1.12
C VAL A 77 -11.32 -10.52 2.11
N GLU A 78 -11.90 -10.48 3.30
CA GLU A 78 -11.69 -11.45 4.38
C GLU A 78 -12.18 -12.86 4.02
N SER A 79 -12.98 -13.03 2.99
CA SER A 79 -13.38 -14.34 2.48
C SER A 79 -12.27 -15.08 1.72
N ASP A 80 -11.19 -14.40 1.35
CA ASP A 80 -10.03 -15.02 0.71
C ASP A 80 -9.24 -15.87 1.71
N GLU A 81 -8.71 -17.00 1.23
CA GLU A 81 -7.97 -17.96 2.06
C GLU A 81 -6.74 -17.33 2.75
N PHE A 82 -6.15 -16.31 2.14
CA PHE A 82 -5.03 -15.57 2.74
C PHE A 82 -5.37 -15.01 4.13
N TYR A 83 -6.60 -14.49 4.30
CA TYR A 83 -7.05 -13.87 5.56
C TYR A 83 -7.68 -14.87 6.55
N ARG A 84 -7.72 -16.16 6.20
CA ARG A 84 -8.41 -17.18 7.01
C ARG A 84 -7.86 -17.28 8.43
N SER A 85 -6.54 -17.22 8.60
CA SER A 85 -5.91 -17.28 9.94
C SER A 85 -6.18 -16.05 10.79
N SER A 86 -6.39 -14.89 10.16
CA SER A 86 -6.71 -13.64 10.85
C SER A 86 -8.19 -13.51 11.20
N THR A 87 -9.07 -14.24 10.51
CA THR A 87 -10.53 -14.13 10.66
C THR A 87 -11.15 -15.30 11.44
N ASP A 88 -10.49 -16.46 11.50
CA ASP A 88 -10.94 -17.63 12.28
C ASP A 88 -10.08 -17.82 13.53
N LEU A 89 -10.60 -17.37 14.68
CA LEU A 89 -9.92 -17.45 15.99
C LEU A 89 -9.65 -18.87 16.48
N ARG A 90 -10.19 -19.89 15.82
CA ARG A 90 -9.92 -21.31 16.13
C ARG A 90 -8.63 -21.82 15.48
N LEU A 91 -8.10 -21.09 14.53
CA LEU A 91 -6.86 -21.41 13.86
C LEU A 91 -5.66 -20.82 14.60
N PRO A 92 -4.48 -21.43 14.50
CA PRO A 92 -3.25 -20.81 14.98
C PRO A 92 -3.03 -19.46 14.29
N ALA A 93 -2.50 -18.49 15.04
CA ALA A 93 -2.08 -17.23 14.46
C ALA A 93 -1.00 -17.48 13.40
N ALA A 94 -1.16 -16.84 12.25
CA ALA A 94 -0.20 -16.84 11.16
C ALA A 94 0.03 -15.40 10.69
N PRO A 95 1.12 -15.11 9.96
CA PRO A 95 1.33 -13.79 9.38
C PRO A 95 0.15 -13.40 8.49
N ASP A 96 -0.33 -12.19 8.68
CA ASP A 96 -1.41 -11.55 7.93
C ASP A 96 -0.90 -10.49 6.94
N MET A 97 0.43 -10.37 6.84
CA MET A 97 1.12 -9.50 5.89
C MET A 97 2.02 -10.35 4.99
N LEU A 98 2.08 -9.98 3.71
CA LEU A 98 2.86 -10.72 2.70
C LEU A 98 4.34 -10.83 3.07
N GLU A 99 4.92 -9.78 3.63
CA GLU A 99 6.32 -9.78 4.09
C GLU A 99 6.54 -10.78 5.24
N GLY A 100 5.59 -10.91 6.14
CA GLY A 100 5.63 -11.90 7.21
C GLY A 100 5.63 -13.32 6.66
N VAL A 101 4.74 -13.59 5.71
CA VAL A 101 4.67 -14.90 5.01
C VAL A 101 5.95 -15.20 4.24
N ALA A 102 6.50 -14.20 3.53
CA ALA A 102 7.77 -14.35 2.82
C ALA A 102 8.92 -14.70 3.79
N GLY A 103 8.96 -14.03 4.93
CA GLY A 103 9.94 -14.30 6.00
C GLY A 103 9.85 -15.74 6.53
N GLU A 104 8.66 -16.21 6.86
CA GLU A 104 8.46 -17.59 7.33
C GLU A 104 8.83 -18.64 6.27
N ARG A 105 8.55 -18.37 5.00
CA ARG A 105 8.85 -19.27 3.89
C ARG A 105 10.28 -19.11 3.35
N HIS A 106 11.07 -18.20 3.91
CA HIS A 106 12.43 -17.88 3.46
C HIS A 106 12.49 -17.49 1.96
N ILE A 107 11.46 -16.79 1.49
CA ILE A 107 11.37 -16.30 0.12
C ILE A 107 12.00 -14.91 0.06
N PRO A 108 12.92 -14.65 -0.88
CA PRO A 108 13.49 -13.32 -1.05
C PRO A 108 12.41 -12.29 -1.38
N MET A 109 12.37 -11.20 -0.65
CA MET A 109 11.45 -10.10 -0.94
C MET A 109 11.94 -9.30 -2.15
N PRO A 110 11.03 -8.72 -2.95
CA PRO A 110 11.39 -7.76 -3.97
C PRO A 110 12.17 -6.56 -3.38
N SER A 111 12.92 -5.86 -4.22
CA SER A 111 13.60 -4.64 -3.79
C SER A 111 12.58 -3.61 -3.35
N GLN A 112 12.85 -2.95 -2.21
CA GLN A 112 11.98 -1.88 -1.72
C GLN A 112 11.87 -0.75 -2.75
N PRO A 113 10.68 -0.21 -2.98
CA PRO A 113 10.48 0.91 -3.89
C PRO A 113 11.32 2.12 -3.50
N GLN A 114 12.05 2.68 -4.47
CA GLN A 114 12.83 3.91 -4.29
C GLN A 114 12.05 5.09 -4.85
N LEU A 115 11.83 6.12 -4.04
CA LEU A 115 11.14 7.32 -4.46
C LEU A 115 12.09 8.29 -5.17
N SER A 116 11.55 9.07 -6.11
CA SER A 116 12.30 10.10 -6.83
C SER A 116 12.74 11.23 -5.91
N VAL A 117 11.97 11.50 -4.86
CA VAL A 117 12.24 12.51 -3.83
C VAL A 117 11.95 11.93 -2.46
N GLU A 118 12.86 12.10 -1.51
CA GLU A 118 12.63 11.75 -0.13
C GLU A 118 11.69 12.79 0.55
N PRO A 119 10.47 12.38 0.99
CA PRO A 119 9.49 13.32 1.56
C PRO A 119 10.04 14.13 2.74
N GLU A 120 10.92 13.53 3.53
CA GLU A 120 11.55 14.16 4.70
C GLU A 120 12.53 15.27 4.32
N SER A 121 12.98 15.32 3.06
CA SER A 121 13.83 16.40 2.55
C SER A 121 13.04 17.66 2.22
N LEU A 122 11.71 17.52 2.02
CA LEU A 122 10.82 18.61 1.68
C LEU A 122 10.46 19.46 2.93
N CYS A 123 10.35 20.77 2.77
CA CYS A 123 9.85 21.66 3.81
C CYS A 123 10.69 21.69 5.11
N LYS A 124 12.01 21.53 4.98
CA LYS A 124 12.96 21.70 6.11
C LYS A 124 13.04 23.12 6.61
#